data_eddb639f634eff6f8d999d6f71784c16
#
_entry.id   eddb639f634eff6f8d999d6f71784c16
#
_cell.length_a   1.000
_cell.length_b   1.000
_cell.length_c   1.000
_cell.angle_alpha   90.00
_cell.angle_beta   90.00
_cell.angle_gamma   90.00
#
_symmetry.space_group_name_H-M   'P 1'
#
loop_
_entity.id
_entity.type
_entity.pdbx_description
1 polymer ?
#
loop_
_entity_poly.entity_id
_entity_poly.type
_entity_poly.pdbx_seq_one_letter_code
_entity_poly.pdbx_strand_id
1 'polypeptide(L)'
;MRIDDVYLTTFGWDVPHGAYPGSSIAYGGERQMGVLTIRTDEGVEGHAFLGSASRDATMDAEALLTLLKPVVMGENPLDIGRFWHAMWKRRRGVSFRAIGAVDVALWDLAGKVAGLPVHRLLGSCRSSVPAYASSASLPSPEAYAEEAKSFQNRGWTAYKIHPDTRPLVDIDICRAAREAVGPDMRLMLDSVWAYSYEDAVRVGRAIEDLDYYWYEDPLEEEDVYGYLKLRQKLDIPIMATEFAPASFYGMQQWVQQQATDLLRGDVAVSGGITALHKIANLADAFRMKCEVHHGGNSLNNVANLHVIMAVNNCEYFEVLLPDAAQKYGLVNDIEVDANG
;
A
#
# COMPACT_ATOMS: atom_id res chain seq x y z
N MET A 1 26.60 18.56 7.54
CA MET A 1 25.13 18.42 7.47
C MET A 1 24.66 17.63 8.68
N ARG A 2 23.78 18.23 9.49
CA ARG A 2 23.13 17.63 10.67
C ARG A 2 21.67 18.03 10.67
N ILE A 3 20.80 17.19 11.19
CA ILE A 3 19.37 17.51 11.37
C ILE A 3 19.26 18.56 12.49
N ASP A 4 18.75 19.74 12.16
CA ASP A 4 18.58 20.86 13.10
C ASP A 4 17.13 21.03 13.55
N ASP A 5 16.14 20.54 12.78
CA ASP A 5 14.76 20.51 13.21
C ASP A 5 13.94 19.38 12.56
N VAL A 6 12.87 18.97 13.26
CA VAL A 6 11.83 18.06 12.79
C VAL A 6 10.49 18.60 13.28
N TYR A 7 9.59 18.89 12.35
CA TYR A 7 8.27 19.45 12.69
C TYR A 7 7.18 18.92 11.76
N LEU A 8 5.95 19.01 12.22
CA LEU A 8 4.76 18.61 11.48
C LEU A 8 3.87 19.84 11.25
N THR A 9 3.58 20.12 9.98
CA THR A 9 2.59 21.13 9.58
C THR A 9 1.31 20.42 9.22
N THR A 10 0.19 20.73 9.89
CA THR A 10 -1.11 20.12 9.59
C THR A 10 -1.92 21.00 8.64
N PHE A 11 -2.73 20.34 7.81
CA PHE A 11 -3.68 20.97 6.92
C PHE A 11 -4.98 20.17 6.87
N GLY A 12 -6.11 20.86 6.68
CA GLY A 12 -7.40 20.21 6.49
C GLY A 12 -7.57 19.72 5.06
N TRP A 13 -8.16 18.55 4.90
CA TRP A 13 -8.59 18.01 3.63
C TRP A 13 -9.99 17.44 3.74
N ASP A 14 -10.88 17.87 2.85
CA ASP A 14 -12.24 17.34 2.77
C ASP A 14 -12.25 16.10 1.88
N VAL A 15 -12.25 14.95 2.53
CA VAL A 15 -12.22 13.64 1.86
C VAL A 15 -13.55 13.39 1.18
N PRO A 16 -13.59 13.10 -0.13
CA PRO A 16 -14.81 12.72 -0.81
C PRO A 16 -15.50 11.53 -0.12
N HIS A 17 -16.83 11.61 0.01
CA HIS A 17 -17.59 10.52 0.63
C HIS A 17 -17.49 9.23 -0.20
N GLY A 18 -17.04 8.19 0.43
CA GLY A 18 -16.98 6.83 -0.09
C GLY A 18 -16.86 5.87 1.09
N ALA A 19 -17.47 4.71 0.99
CA ALA A 19 -17.32 3.64 1.97
C ALA A 19 -16.51 2.52 1.34
N TYR A 20 -15.48 2.03 2.05
CA TYR A 20 -14.93 0.71 1.75
C TYR A 20 -15.83 -0.32 2.44
N PRO A 21 -16.32 -1.35 1.71
CA PRO A 21 -17.19 -2.37 2.28
C PRO A 21 -16.47 -3.12 3.39
N GLY A 22 -17.23 -3.59 4.37
CA GLY A 22 -16.70 -4.35 5.51
C GLY A 22 -15.85 -3.54 6.49
N SER A 23 -15.47 -2.33 6.15
CA SER A 23 -14.75 -1.42 7.04
C SER A 23 -15.74 -0.69 7.95
N SER A 24 -15.49 -0.73 9.27
CA SER A 24 -16.18 0.14 10.23
C SER A 24 -15.79 1.61 10.07
N ILE A 25 -14.91 1.92 9.15
CA ILE A 25 -14.35 3.25 8.91
C ILE A 25 -15.11 3.89 7.74
N ALA A 26 -15.93 4.89 8.04
CA ALA A 26 -16.52 5.73 7.01
C ALA A 26 -15.44 6.64 6.42
N TYR A 27 -15.21 6.53 5.11
CA TYR A 27 -14.43 7.51 4.36
C TYR A 27 -15.31 8.71 4.07
N GLY A 28 -14.80 9.90 4.34
CA GLY A 28 -15.47 11.16 4.07
C GLY A 28 -15.39 12.16 5.23
N GLY A 29 -15.60 13.44 4.90
CA GLY A 29 -15.53 14.55 5.81
C GLY A 29 -14.11 15.09 6.00
N GLU A 30 -14.00 16.15 6.82
CA GLU A 30 -12.72 16.81 7.06
C GLU A 30 -11.75 15.91 7.80
N ARG A 31 -10.52 15.78 7.26
CA ARG A 31 -9.38 15.07 7.86
C ARG A 31 -8.23 16.04 8.08
N GLN A 32 -7.51 15.82 9.17
CA GLN A 32 -6.28 16.55 9.46
C GLN A 32 -5.08 15.75 8.92
N MET A 33 -4.55 16.22 7.81
CA MET A 33 -3.33 15.69 7.20
C MET A 33 -2.11 16.42 7.73
N GLY A 34 -0.94 15.82 7.61
CA GLY A 34 0.31 16.43 8.06
C GLY A 34 1.44 16.29 7.04
N VAL A 35 2.19 17.37 6.87
CA VAL A 35 3.49 17.35 6.21
C VAL A 35 4.56 17.30 7.28
N LEU A 36 5.25 16.18 7.39
CA LEU A 36 6.46 16.06 8.20
C LEU A 36 7.63 16.66 7.42
N THR A 37 8.35 17.57 8.06
CA THR A 37 9.59 18.16 7.53
C THR A 37 10.76 17.83 8.44
N ILE A 38 11.83 17.30 7.85
CA ILE A 38 13.15 17.14 8.48
C ILE A 38 14.09 18.15 7.82
N ARG A 39 14.57 19.12 8.58
CA ARG A 39 15.48 20.17 8.10
C ARG A 39 16.91 19.96 8.62
N THR A 40 17.87 20.34 7.81
CA THR A 40 19.29 20.29 8.14
C THR A 40 19.88 21.69 8.35
N ASP A 41 21.01 21.77 9.07
CA ASP A 41 21.82 22.99 9.28
C ASP A 41 22.39 23.58 7.96
N GLU A 42 22.31 22.85 6.86
CA GLU A 42 22.65 23.33 5.49
C GLU A 42 21.43 23.75 4.68
N GLY A 43 20.23 23.76 5.28
CA GLY A 43 19.00 24.21 4.67
C GLY A 43 18.34 23.21 3.70
N VAL A 44 18.83 21.98 3.64
CA VAL A 44 18.15 20.91 2.87
C VAL A 44 17.02 20.35 3.70
N GLU A 45 15.85 20.17 3.08
CA GLU A 45 14.66 19.64 3.73
C GLU A 45 14.18 18.35 3.06
N GLY A 46 13.77 17.38 3.87
CA GLY A 46 13.08 16.19 3.45
C GLY A 46 11.64 16.18 3.95
N HIS A 47 10.72 15.67 3.14
CA HIS A 47 9.28 15.71 3.41
C HIS A 47 8.63 14.34 3.32
N ALA A 48 7.58 14.15 4.12
CA ALA A 48 6.67 13.02 4.01
C ALA A 48 5.26 13.43 4.45
N PHE A 49 4.24 12.73 3.96
CA PHE A 49 2.90 12.88 4.49
C PHE A 49 2.66 11.93 5.67
N LEU A 50 1.88 12.42 6.64
CA LEU A 50 1.32 11.67 7.75
C LEU A 50 -0.20 11.84 7.72
N GLY A 51 -0.93 10.79 8.11
CA GLY A 51 -2.37 10.75 7.98
C GLY A 51 -2.83 10.06 6.69
N SER A 52 -4.11 9.83 6.57
CA SER A 52 -4.77 9.23 5.41
C SER A 52 -6.25 9.59 5.38
N ALA A 53 -6.98 9.14 4.37
CA ALA A 53 -8.44 9.33 4.27
C ALA A 53 -9.22 8.74 5.47
N SER A 54 -8.63 7.81 6.22
CA SER A 54 -9.26 7.14 7.37
C SER A 54 -8.61 7.46 8.72
N ARG A 55 -7.50 8.22 8.74
CA ARG A 55 -6.72 8.44 9.97
C ARG A 55 -6.07 9.82 9.97
N ASP A 56 -6.44 10.64 10.94
CA ASP A 56 -5.85 11.97 11.12
C ASP A 56 -4.37 11.90 11.50
N ALA A 57 -3.56 12.79 10.95
CA ALA A 57 -2.14 12.93 11.28
C ALA A 57 -1.90 13.22 12.77
N THR A 58 -2.84 13.94 13.40
CA THR A 58 -2.80 14.28 14.83
C THR A 58 -2.77 13.05 15.75
N MET A 59 -3.33 11.92 15.30
CA MET A 59 -3.30 10.66 16.08
C MET A 59 -1.89 10.10 16.29
N ASP A 60 -0.96 10.43 15.42
CA ASP A 60 0.43 9.95 15.45
C ASP A 60 1.44 11.07 15.78
N ALA A 61 1.03 12.33 15.73
CA ALA A 61 1.90 13.50 15.82
C ALA A 61 2.65 13.59 17.16
N GLU A 62 1.96 13.42 18.28
CA GLU A 62 2.57 13.51 19.62
C GLU A 62 3.65 12.44 19.80
N ALA A 63 3.34 11.20 19.48
CA ALA A 63 4.28 10.08 19.59
C ALA A 63 5.48 10.26 18.65
N LEU A 64 5.28 10.75 17.43
CA LEU A 64 6.33 11.07 16.48
C LEU A 64 7.28 12.13 17.06
N LEU A 65 6.75 13.27 17.50
CA LEU A 65 7.56 14.39 17.98
C LEU A 65 8.24 14.08 19.33
N THR A 66 7.60 13.30 20.19
CA THR A 66 8.15 12.98 21.51
C THR A 66 9.16 11.82 21.46
N LEU A 67 8.91 10.79 20.65
CA LEU A 67 9.69 9.56 20.67
C LEU A 67 10.60 9.38 19.46
N LEU A 68 10.25 9.92 18.27
CA LEU A 68 11.06 9.75 17.06
C LEU A 68 11.96 10.95 16.77
N LYS A 69 11.48 12.19 16.92
CA LYS A 69 12.31 13.39 16.74
C LYS A 69 13.66 13.32 17.50
N PRO A 70 13.71 12.94 18.81
CA PRO A 70 14.99 12.85 19.53
C PRO A 70 15.96 11.80 18.98
N VAL A 71 15.49 10.85 18.15
CA VAL A 71 16.36 9.82 17.56
C VAL A 71 17.25 10.40 16.47
N VAL A 72 16.75 11.39 15.75
CA VAL A 72 17.39 11.93 14.54
C VAL A 72 18.04 13.31 14.77
N MET A 73 17.59 14.07 15.76
CA MET A 73 18.09 15.42 16.03
C MET A 73 19.61 15.46 16.27
N GLY A 74 20.30 16.40 15.60
CA GLY A 74 21.75 16.62 15.71
C GLY A 74 22.61 15.59 14.95
N GLU A 75 21.99 14.58 14.33
CA GLU A 75 22.66 13.47 13.66
C GLU A 75 22.79 13.70 12.14
N ASN A 76 23.61 12.88 11.49
CA ASN A 76 23.72 12.90 10.04
C ASN A 76 22.48 12.26 9.38
N PRO A 77 21.70 12.99 8.58
CA PRO A 77 20.45 12.49 7.99
C PRO A 77 20.64 11.29 7.06
N LEU A 78 21.84 11.03 6.56
CA LEU A 78 22.13 9.91 5.66
C LEU A 78 22.29 8.57 6.38
N ASP A 79 22.30 8.55 7.73
CA ASP A 79 22.36 7.33 8.53
C ASP A 79 21.00 6.60 8.63
N ILE A 80 20.24 6.55 7.55
CA ILE A 80 18.84 6.10 7.48
C ILE A 80 18.64 4.73 8.14
N GLY A 81 19.47 3.75 7.79
CA GLY A 81 19.36 2.39 8.34
C GLY A 81 19.55 2.33 9.87
N ARG A 82 20.45 3.15 10.41
CA ARG A 82 20.67 3.28 11.86
C ARG A 82 19.43 3.88 12.54
N PHE A 83 18.84 4.92 11.94
CA PHE A 83 17.63 5.54 12.47
C PHE A 83 16.45 4.60 12.42
N TRP A 84 16.25 3.90 11.29
CA TRP A 84 15.16 2.95 11.17
C TRP A 84 15.21 1.88 12.28
N HIS A 85 16.37 1.30 12.55
CA HIS A 85 16.53 0.34 13.63
C HIS A 85 16.31 0.94 15.03
N ALA A 86 16.70 2.20 15.26
CA ALA A 86 16.47 2.90 16.52
C ALA A 86 14.98 3.23 16.73
N MET A 87 14.28 3.66 15.67
CA MET A 87 12.84 3.91 15.67
C MET A 87 12.04 2.61 15.84
N TRP A 88 12.46 1.54 15.20
CA TRP A 88 11.87 0.21 15.38
C TRP A 88 11.81 -0.23 16.85
N LYS A 89 12.84 0.04 17.63
CA LYS A 89 12.85 -0.28 19.08
C LYS A 89 11.75 0.46 19.85
N ARG A 90 11.21 1.54 19.29
CA ARG A 90 10.15 2.36 19.91
C ARG A 90 8.73 1.98 19.45
N ARG A 91 8.56 1.00 18.57
CA ARG A 91 7.28 0.57 17.98
C ARG A 91 6.18 0.18 18.98
N ARG A 92 6.52 -0.02 20.26
CA ARG A 92 5.50 -0.25 21.31
C ARG A 92 4.75 1.03 21.72
N GLY A 93 5.33 2.19 21.43
CA GLY A 93 4.77 3.51 21.76
C GLY A 93 4.51 4.40 20.55
N VAL A 94 4.86 3.94 19.32
CA VAL A 94 4.60 4.68 18.08
C VAL A 94 4.07 3.74 17.00
N SER A 95 3.24 4.27 16.11
CA SER A 95 2.74 3.53 14.96
C SER A 95 3.81 3.33 13.89
N PHE A 96 3.65 2.31 13.04
CA PHE A 96 4.48 2.16 11.84
C PHE A 96 4.28 3.32 10.86
N ARG A 97 3.11 3.97 10.86
CA ARG A 97 2.87 5.18 10.06
C ARG A 97 3.79 6.33 10.45
N ALA A 98 3.98 6.56 11.75
CA ALA A 98 4.91 7.57 12.23
C ALA A 98 6.38 7.23 11.90
N ILE A 99 6.77 5.96 12.06
CA ILE A 99 8.11 5.48 11.66
C ILE A 99 8.30 5.66 10.15
N GLY A 100 7.29 5.27 9.36
CA GLY A 100 7.29 5.41 7.91
C GLY A 100 7.44 6.86 7.44
N ALA A 101 6.72 7.79 8.06
CA ALA A 101 6.84 9.21 7.71
C ALA A 101 8.25 9.75 7.93
N VAL A 102 8.89 9.42 9.06
CA VAL A 102 10.29 9.83 9.31
C VAL A 102 11.24 9.19 8.31
N ASP A 103 11.06 7.90 8.01
CA ASP A 103 11.90 7.18 7.04
C ASP A 103 11.78 7.73 5.62
N VAL A 104 10.55 8.01 5.16
CA VAL A 104 10.28 8.61 3.83
C VAL A 104 10.93 9.99 3.75
N ALA A 105 10.77 10.84 4.76
CA ALA A 105 11.39 12.17 4.78
C ALA A 105 12.93 12.11 4.76
N LEU A 106 13.54 11.12 5.42
CA LEU A 106 14.99 10.91 5.36
C LEU A 106 15.44 10.45 3.97
N TRP A 107 14.68 9.58 3.30
CA TRP A 107 14.98 9.17 1.93
C TRP A 107 14.80 10.31 0.92
N ASP A 108 13.75 11.15 1.08
CA ASP A 108 13.57 12.36 0.26
C ASP A 108 14.76 13.31 0.41
N LEU A 109 15.20 13.54 1.65
CA LEU A 109 16.38 14.35 1.94
C LEU A 109 17.63 13.75 1.29
N ALA A 110 17.84 12.43 1.40
CA ALA A 110 18.99 11.77 0.79
C ALA A 110 18.98 11.89 -0.73
N GLY A 111 17.81 11.79 -1.37
CA GLY A 111 17.63 12.03 -2.82
C GLY A 111 18.04 13.45 -3.22
N LYS A 112 17.59 14.45 -2.46
CA LYS A 112 17.93 15.87 -2.67
C LYS A 112 19.43 16.15 -2.50
N VAL A 113 20.04 15.58 -1.46
CA VAL A 113 21.49 15.70 -1.22
C VAL A 113 22.30 15.06 -2.35
N ALA A 114 21.88 13.90 -2.82
CA ALA A 114 22.54 13.18 -3.90
C ALA A 114 22.24 13.76 -5.30
N GLY A 115 21.21 14.61 -5.45
CA GLY A 115 20.73 15.08 -6.74
C GLY A 115 20.14 13.95 -7.61
N LEU A 116 19.59 12.90 -6.96
CA LEU A 116 19.06 11.70 -7.61
C LEU A 116 17.67 11.36 -7.08
N PRO A 117 16.77 10.84 -7.93
CA PRO A 117 15.51 10.29 -7.44
C PRO A 117 15.77 9.05 -6.56
N VAL A 118 14.95 8.86 -5.54
CA VAL A 118 15.15 7.83 -4.50
C VAL A 118 15.30 6.43 -5.09
N HIS A 119 14.53 6.06 -6.11
CA HIS A 119 14.66 4.74 -6.75
C HIS A 119 16.07 4.48 -7.32
N ARG A 120 16.80 5.52 -7.74
CA ARG A 120 18.20 5.39 -8.20
C ARG A 120 19.14 5.08 -7.05
N LEU A 121 18.89 5.64 -5.87
CA LEU A 121 19.67 5.34 -4.66
C LEU A 121 19.41 3.91 -4.17
N LEU A 122 18.19 3.40 -4.37
CA LEU A 122 17.79 2.04 -4.00
C LEU A 122 18.27 0.97 -5.01
N GLY A 123 18.69 1.35 -6.21
CA GLY A 123 19.12 0.44 -7.26
C GLY A 123 18.03 0.16 -8.29
N SER A 124 17.73 1.14 -9.14
CA SER A 124 16.66 1.10 -10.15
C SER A 124 16.67 -0.15 -11.03
N CYS A 125 15.52 -0.83 -11.14
CA CYS A 125 15.33 -2.02 -11.97
C CYS A 125 14.57 -1.74 -13.28
N ARG A 126 13.80 -0.64 -13.34
CA ARG A 126 12.94 -0.31 -14.49
C ARG A 126 12.76 1.19 -14.67
N SER A 127 12.23 1.59 -15.84
CA SER A 127 11.89 2.99 -16.16
C SER A 127 10.38 3.25 -16.22
N SER A 128 9.56 2.21 -16.23
CA SER A 128 8.10 2.28 -16.21
C SER A 128 7.53 1.04 -15.54
N VAL A 129 6.29 1.11 -15.12
CA VAL A 129 5.50 0.01 -14.55
C VAL A 129 4.06 0.16 -15.01
N PRO A 130 3.37 -0.92 -15.43
CA PRO A 130 1.93 -0.85 -15.72
C PRO A 130 1.14 -0.61 -14.45
N ALA A 131 -0.05 -0.02 -14.60
CA ALA A 131 -0.98 0.19 -13.50
C ALA A 131 -2.19 -0.74 -13.60
N TYR A 132 -2.83 -1.00 -12.47
CA TYR A 132 -4.19 -1.53 -12.44
C TYR A 132 -5.15 -0.55 -11.77
N ALA A 133 -6.40 -0.54 -12.24
CA ALA A 133 -7.45 0.22 -11.61
C ALA A 133 -8.03 -0.58 -10.44
N SER A 134 -8.08 0.01 -9.25
CA SER A 134 -8.56 -0.60 -8.01
C SER A 134 -9.87 0.06 -7.60
N SER A 135 -10.99 -0.65 -7.74
CA SER A 135 -12.32 -0.08 -7.52
C SER A 135 -12.54 0.39 -6.09
N ALA A 136 -13.40 1.38 -5.91
CA ALA A 136 -14.11 1.55 -4.64
C ALA A 136 -15.24 0.53 -4.54
N SER A 137 -16.00 0.57 -3.44
CA SER A 137 -17.27 -0.14 -3.36
C SER A 137 -18.28 0.47 -4.31
N LEU A 138 -18.89 -0.38 -5.15
CA LEU A 138 -19.92 0.03 -6.12
C LEU A 138 -21.27 -0.59 -5.76
N PRO A 139 -22.40 0.02 -6.20
CA PRO A 139 -23.72 -0.33 -5.70
C PRO A 139 -24.27 -1.67 -6.22
N SER A 140 -23.72 -2.23 -7.31
CA SER A 140 -24.24 -3.45 -7.89
C SER A 140 -23.19 -4.18 -8.76
N PRO A 141 -23.39 -5.48 -9.05
CA PRO A 141 -22.55 -6.23 -9.98
C PRO A 141 -22.40 -5.56 -11.36
N GLU A 142 -23.47 -4.96 -11.87
CA GLU A 142 -23.46 -4.25 -13.16
C GLU A 142 -22.54 -3.02 -13.12
N ALA A 143 -22.52 -2.30 -12.01
CA ALA A 143 -21.67 -1.12 -11.85
C ALA A 143 -20.17 -1.50 -11.88
N TYR A 144 -19.77 -2.60 -11.25
CA TYR A 144 -18.41 -3.14 -11.36
C TYR A 144 -18.08 -3.59 -12.79
N ALA A 145 -19.03 -4.25 -13.46
CA ALA A 145 -18.88 -4.68 -14.84
C ALA A 145 -18.69 -3.50 -15.79
N GLU A 146 -19.48 -2.44 -15.64
CA GLU A 146 -19.38 -1.20 -16.41
C GLU A 146 -18.06 -0.47 -16.16
N GLU A 147 -17.63 -0.35 -14.89
CA GLU A 147 -16.38 0.30 -14.55
C GLU A 147 -15.19 -0.49 -15.12
N ALA A 148 -15.12 -1.81 -14.89
CA ALA A 148 -14.07 -2.67 -15.45
C ALA A 148 -14.00 -2.56 -16.98
N LYS A 149 -15.16 -2.60 -17.66
CA LYS A 149 -15.26 -2.44 -19.11
C LYS A 149 -14.80 -1.08 -19.60
N SER A 150 -15.06 -0.01 -18.84
CA SER A 150 -14.61 1.34 -19.18
C SER A 150 -13.08 1.45 -19.16
N PHE A 151 -12.42 0.83 -18.17
CA PHE A 151 -10.95 0.76 -18.10
C PHE A 151 -10.38 -0.11 -19.23
N GLN A 152 -10.97 -1.26 -19.53
CA GLN A 152 -10.57 -2.09 -20.67
C GLN A 152 -10.65 -1.32 -22.00
N ASN A 153 -11.73 -0.57 -22.23
CA ASN A 153 -11.90 0.25 -23.44
C ASN A 153 -10.85 1.37 -23.57
N ARG A 154 -10.25 1.80 -22.45
CA ARG A 154 -9.15 2.75 -22.41
C ARG A 154 -7.78 2.07 -22.63
N GLY A 155 -7.73 0.75 -22.71
CA GLY A 155 -6.50 -0.02 -22.93
C GLY A 155 -5.85 -0.55 -21.66
N TRP A 156 -6.46 -0.36 -20.48
CA TRP A 156 -5.98 -0.95 -19.24
C TRP A 156 -6.10 -2.47 -19.26
N THR A 157 -5.11 -3.15 -18.72
CA THR A 157 -5.00 -4.62 -18.79
C THR A 157 -5.36 -5.34 -17.49
N ALA A 158 -5.59 -4.58 -16.41
CA ALA A 158 -5.86 -5.16 -15.10
C ALA A 158 -6.82 -4.29 -14.27
N TYR A 159 -7.68 -4.96 -13.49
CA TYR A 159 -8.68 -4.31 -12.65
C TYR A 159 -8.89 -5.12 -11.37
N LYS A 160 -8.83 -4.45 -10.21
CA LYS A 160 -9.05 -5.04 -8.89
C LYS A 160 -10.41 -4.63 -8.34
N ILE A 161 -11.13 -5.59 -7.79
CA ILE A 161 -12.45 -5.41 -7.19
C ILE A 161 -12.31 -5.35 -5.67
N HIS A 162 -12.84 -4.28 -5.05
CA HIS A 162 -13.17 -4.26 -3.63
C HIS A 162 -14.68 -4.50 -3.52
N PRO A 163 -15.12 -5.69 -3.10
CA PRO A 163 -16.53 -6.07 -3.14
C PRO A 163 -17.30 -5.58 -1.90
N ASP A 164 -18.55 -6.01 -1.80
CA ASP A 164 -19.45 -5.68 -0.69
C ASP A 164 -19.21 -6.54 0.58
N THR A 165 -18.22 -7.42 0.52
CA THR A 165 -17.83 -8.37 1.59
C THR A 165 -18.96 -9.34 2.04
N ARG A 166 -19.87 -9.63 1.11
CA ARG A 166 -20.93 -10.64 1.23
C ARG A 166 -20.68 -11.79 0.23
N PRO A 167 -20.21 -12.97 0.66
CA PRO A 167 -19.60 -13.99 -0.17
C PRO A 167 -20.38 -14.35 -1.47
N LEU A 168 -21.70 -14.49 -1.40
CA LEU A 168 -22.51 -14.83 -2.57
C LEU A 168 -22.67 -13.64 -3.52
N VAL A 169 -22.83 -12.44 -2.99
CA VAL A 169 -22.90 -11.21 -3.79
C VAL A 169 -21.56 -10.94 -4.47
N ASP A 170 -20.47 -11.17 -3.76
CA ASP A 170 -19.11 -10.96 -4.26
C ASP A 170 -18.78 -11.90 -5.41
N ILE A 171 -19.28 -13.15 -5.35
CA ILE A 171 -19.19 -14.10 -6.49
C ILE A 171 -19.98 -13.58 -7.71
N ASP A 172 -21.17 -13.01 -7.51
CA ASP A 172 -21.96 -12.45 -8.59
C ASP A 172 -21.30 -11.19 -9.20
N ILE A 173 -20.70 -10.33 -8.35
CA ILE A 173 -19.86 -9.19 -8.79
C ILE A 173 -18.69 -9.70 -9.67
N CYS A 174 -17.96 -10.69 -9.20
CA CYS A 174 -16.81 -11.24 -9.91
C CYS A 174 -17.23 -11.86 -11.26
N ARG A 175 -18.36 -12.56 -11.30
CA ARG A 175 -18.91 -13.13 -12.54
C ARG A 175 -19.28 -12.05 -13.54
N ALA A 176 -20.03 -11.03 -13.10
CA ALA A 176 -20.44 -9.92 -13.94
C ALA A 176 -19.25 -9.16 -14.55
N ALA A 177 -18.22 -8.89 -13.74
CA ALA A 177 -17.01 -8.25 -14.23
C ALA A 177 -16.29 -9.11 -15.29
N ARG A 178 -16.11 -10.42 -15.03
CA ARG A 178 -15.47 -11.34 -16.00
C ARG A 178 -16.27 -11.46 -17.31
N GLU A 179 -17.59 -11.57 -17.23
CA GLU A 179 -18.46 -11.62 -18.43
C GLU A 179 -18.34 -10.34 -19.26
N ALA A 180 -18.23 -9.17 -18.61
CA ALA A 180 -18.12 -7.89 -19.29
C ALA A 180 -16.79 -7.69 -20.01
N VAL A 181 -15.67 -8.08 -19.39
CA VAL A 181 -14.33 -7.80 -19.94
C VAL A 181 -13.76 -8.96 -20.75
N GLY A 182 -14.33 -10.16 -20.66
CA GLY A 182 -13.81 -11.35 -21.33
C GLY A 182 -12.51 -11.88 -20.69
N PRO A 183 -11.80 -12.82 -21.34
CA PRO A 183 -10.68 -13.55 -20.74
C PRO A 183 -9.36 -12.77 -20.68
N ASP A 184 -9.20 -11.72 -21.49
CA ASP A 184 -7.89 -11.10 -21.72
C ASP A 184 -7.50 -10.06 -20.62
N MET A 185 -8.47 -9.55 -19.86
CA MET A 185 -8.21 -8.62 -18.76
C MET A 185 -7.92 -9.38 -17.47
N ARG A 186 -6.83 -9.05 -16.80
CA ARG A 186 -6.52 -9.59 -15.47
C ARG A 186 -7.48 -9.00 -14.45
N LEU A 187 -8.23 -9.84 -13.77
CA LEU A 187 -9.10 -9.45 -12.67
C LEU A 187 -8.51 -9.91 -11.35
N MET A 188 -8.62 -9.10 -10.33
CA MET A 188 -8.19 -9.40 -8.97
C MET A 188 -9.32 -9.11 -8.00
N LEU A 189 -9.36 -9.86 -6.90
CA LEU A 189 -10.32 -9.66 -5.84
C LEU A 189 -9.59 -9.36 -4.53
N ASP A 190 -9.95 -8.26 -3.89
CA ASP A 190 -9.49 -7.88 -2.57
C ASP A 190 -10.67 -7.92 -1.59
N SER A 191 -10.62 -8.84 -0.66
CA SER A 191 -11.72 -9.12 0.27
C SER A 191 -11.62 -8.36 1.59
N VAL A 192 -10.58 -7.57 1.79
CA VAL A 192 -10.40 -6.68 2.95
C VAL A 192 -10.63 -7.44 4.28
N TRP A 193 -10.02 -8.62 4.44
CA TRP A 193 -10.05 -9.51 5.63
C TRP A 193 -11.45 -9.97 6.08
N ALA A 194 -12.46 -9.92 5.23
CA ALA A 194 -13.85 -9.99 5.66
C ALA A 194 -14.42 -11.40 5.82
N TYR A 195 -13.74 -12.46 5.34
CA TYR A 195 -14.37 -13.76 5.26
C TYR A 195 -14.02 -14.71 6.41
N SER A 196 -14.98 -15.59 6.73
CA SER A 196 -14.66 -16.83 7.43
C SER A 196 -13.83 -17.75 6.53
N TYR A 197 -13.12 -18.71 7.09
CA TYR A 197 -12.35 -19.68 6.30
C TYR A 197 -13.22 -20.41 5.26
N GLU A 198 -14.44 -20.81 5.63
CA GLU A 198 -15.38 -21.50 4.76
C GLU A 198 -15.84 -20.61 3.60
N ASP A 199 -16.10 -19.33 3.87
CA ASP A 199 -16.48 -18.37 2.85
C ASP A 199 -15.30 -18.01 1.94
N ALA A 200 -14.09 -17.86 2.50
CA ALA A 200 -12.87 -17.66 1.72
C ALA A 200 -12.63 -18.82 0.74
N VAL A 201 -12.84 -20.06 1.16
CA VAL A 201 -12.76 -21.24 0.25
C VAL A 201 -13.85 -21.19 -0.82
N ARG A 202 -15.08 -20.81 -0.46
CA ARG A 202 -16.22 -20.73 -1.41
C ARG A 202 -15.98 -19.67 -2.48
N VAL A 203 -15.61 -18.46 -2.06
CA VAL A 203 -15.32 -17.34 -2.98
C VAL A 203 -14.09 -17.67 -3.82
N GLY A 204 -13.01 -18.14 -3.17
CA GLY A 204 -11.78 -18.50 -3.86
C GLY A 204 -11.98 -19.49 -5.00
N ARG A 205 -12.76 -20.55 -4.80
CA ARG A 205 -13.08 -21.52 -5.87
C ARG A 205 -13.89 -20.87 -7.02
N ALA A 206 -14.83 -19.99 -6.69
CA ALA A 206 -15.62 -19.34 -7.71
C ALA A 206 -14.78 -18.40 -8.58
N ILE A 207 -13.85 -17.64 -7.99
CA ILE A 207 -12.97 -16.73 -8.74
C ILE A 207 -11.83 -17.49 -9.47
N GLU A 208 -11.43 -18.65 -8.98
CA GLU A 208 -10.52 -19.57 -9.66
C GLU A 208 -11.16 -20.09 -10.96
N ASP A 209 -12.42 -20.54 -10.92
CA ASP A 209 -13.19 -20.93 -12.11
C ASP A 209 -13.40 -19.77 -13.11
N LEU A 210 -13.32 -18.52 -12.63
CA LEU A 210 -13.41 -17.29 -13.43
C LEU A 210 -12.03 -16.78 -13.90
N ASP A 211 -10.95 -17.51 -13.67
CA ASP A 211 -9.58 -17.16 -14.07
C ASP A 211 -9.14 -15.78 -13.52
N TYR A 212 -9.34 -15.55 -12.23
CA TYR A 212 -8.83 -14.38 -11.54
C TYR A 212 -7.32 -14.50 -11.32
N TYR A 213 -6.62 -13.36 -11.33
CA TYR A 213 -5.16 -13.31 -11.31
C TYR A 213 -4.58 -13.49 -9.92
N TRP A 214 -5.20 -12.90 -8.89
CA TRP A 214 -4.94 -13.19 -7.49
C TRP A 214 -6.16 -12.96 -6.60
N TYR A 215 -6.09 -13.54 -5.41
CA TYR A 215 -7.04 -13.41 -4.33
C TYR A 215 -6.36 -12.74 -3.14
N GLU A 216 -6.74 -11.48 -2.85
CA GLU A 216 -6.11 -10.63 -1.85
C GLU A 216 -6.90 -10.61 -0.56
N ASP A 217 -6.18 -10.72 0.56
CA ASP A 217 -6.64 -10.56 1.94
C ASP A 217 -8.01 -11.21 2.26
N PRO A 218 -8.21 -12.51 1.94
CA PRO A 218 -9.48 -13.18 2.24
C PRO A 218 -9.75 -13.40 3.73
N LEU A 219 -8.69 -13.51 4.55
CA LEU A 219 -8.76 -13.78 5.98
C LEU A 219 -8.00 -12.70 6.76
N GLU A 220 -8.26 -12.60 8.07
CA GLU A 220 -7.47 -11.74 8.97
C GLU A 220 -5.97 -12.08 8.91
N GLU A 221 -5.10 -11.07 8.94
CA GLU A 221 -3.65 -11.24 8.79
C GLU A 221 -2.98 -11.96 9.97
N GLU A 222 -3.64 -12.06 11.11
CA GLU A 222 -3.19 -12.87 12.23
C GLU A 222 -3.39 -14.37 12.00
N ASP A 223 -4.29 -14.77 11.06
CA ASP A 223 -4.62 -16.18 10.80
C ASP A 223 -3.70 -16.85 9.77
N VAL A 224 -2.39 -16.80 10.01
CA VAL A 224 -1.40 -17.50 9.16
C VAL A 224 -1.75 -18.98 8.92
N TYR A 225 -2.36 -19.63 9.91
CA TYR A 225 -2.76 -21.03 9.78
C TYR A 225 -3.96 -21.20 8.84
N GLY A 226 -4.91 -20.28 8.87
CA GLY A 226 -6.01 -20.23 7.89
C GLY A 226 -5.50 -20.06 6.48
N TYR A 227 -4.56 -19.14 6.26
CA TYR A 227 -3.91 -18.95 4.96
C TYR A 227 -3.17 -20.21 4.46
N LEU A 228 -2.44 -20.89 5.33
CA LEU A 228 -1.80 -22.18 5.00
C LEU A 228 -2.79 -23.22 4.50
N LYS A 229 -3.94 -23.33 5.17
CA LYS A 229 -5.01 -24.24 4.74
C LYS A 229 -5.67 -23.81 3.46
N LEU A 230 -5.85 -22.48 3.28
CA LEU A 230 -6.47 -21.92 2.09
C LEU A 230 -5.61 -22.20 0.84
N ARG A 231 -4.30 -21.97 0.92
CA ARG A 231 -3.33 -22.32 -0.14
C ARG A 231 -3.31 -23.81 -0.54
N GLN A 232 -3.66 -24.71 0.40
CA GLN A 232 -3.79 -26.13 0.11
C GLN A 232 -5.10 -26.51 -0.60
N LYS A 233 -6.06 -25.59 -0.64
CA LYS A 233 -7.40 -25.79 -1.18
C LYS A 233 -7.64 -25.11 -2.52
N LEU A 234 -6.90 -24.05 -2.79
CA LEU A 234 -7.05 -23.20 -3.97
C LEU A 234 -5.77 -23.23 -4.79
N ASP A 235 -5.93 -23.17 -6.10
CA ASP A 235 -4.85 -23.05 -7.07
C ASP A 235 -4.59 -21.59 -7.48
N ILE A 236 -5.58 -20.69 -7.25
CA ILE A 236 -5.39 -19.26 -7.47
C ILE A 236 -4.33 -18.68 -6.53
N PRO A 237 -3.41 -17.82 -7.02
CA PRO A 237 -2.42 -17.17 -6.17
C PRO A 237 -3.09 -16.32 -5.08
N ILE A 238 -2.66 -16.53 -3.84
CA ILE A 238 -3.14 -15.79 -2.67
C ILE A 238 -2.14 -14.71 -2.30
N MET A 239 -2.62 -13.48 -2.13
CA MET A 239 -1.86 -12.34 -1.64
C MET A 239 -2.32 -11.93 -0.25
N ALA A 240 -1.37 -11.58 0.61
CA ALA A 240 -1.63 -11.12 1.97
C ALA A 240 -0.47 -10.26 2.50
N THR A 241 -0.59 -9.82 3.74
CA THR A 241 0.45 -9.11 4.50
C THR A 241 0.47 -7.58 4.33
N GLU A 242 -0.65 -6.97 3.95
CA GLU A 242 -0.75 -5.51 3.86
C GLU A 242 -0.44 -4.82 5.19
N PHE A 243 -1.08 -5.28 6.27
CA PHE A 243 -0.87 -4.80 7.65
C PHE A 243 -0.22 -5.85 8.55
N ALA A 244 0.62 -6.72 7.98
CA ALA A 244 1.19 -7.84 8.73
C ALA A 244 1.74 -7.42 10.10
N PRO A 245 1.35 -8.13 11.16
CA PRO A 245 1.86 -7.87 12.50
C PRO A 245 3.40 -7.87 12.53
N ALA A 246 3.99 -6.85 13.18
CA ALA A 246 5.42 -6.64 13.23
C ALA A 246 6.10 -6.34 11.86
N SER A 247 5.36 -5.89 10.83
CA SER A 247 5.90 -5.39 9.58
C SER A 247 6.98 -6.33 8.99
N PHE A 248 8.11 -5.83 8.52
CA PHE A 248 9.21 -6.62 7.96
C PHE A 248 9.59 -7.87 8.78
N TYR A 249 9.66 -7.75 10.10
CA TYR A 249 10.02 -8.90 10.95
C TYR A 249 8.88 -9.92 11.07
N GLY A 250 7.63 -9.53 10.84
CA GLY A 250 6.48 -10.42 10.76
C GLY A 250 6.45 -11.27 9.49
N MET A 251 7.04 -10.79 8.39
CA MET A 251 7.06 -11.49 7.10
C MET A 251 7.78 -12.85 7.15
N GLN A 252 8.70 -13.03 8.10
CA GLN A 252 9.48 -14.24 8.21
C GLN A 252 8.61 -15.50 8.28
N GLN A 253 7.57 -15.51 9.09
CA GLN A 253 6.70 -16.68 9.24
C GLN A 253 5.87 -16.95 7.97
N TRP A 254 5.42 -15.90 7.27
CA TRP A 254 4.67 -16.04 6.02
C TRP A 254 5.49 -16.71 4.93
N VAL A 255 6.73 -16.25 4.79
CA VAL A 255 7.66 -16.75 3.77
C VAL A 255 8.14 -18.17 4.09
N GLN A 256 8.58 -18.42 5.33
CA GLN A 256 9.11 -19.75 5.72
C GLN A 256 8.05 -20.84 5.67
N GLN A 257 6.82 -20.53 6.04
CA GLN A 257 5.72 -21.49 6.01
C GLN A 257 5.02 -21.53 4.65
N GLN A 258 5.38 -20.64 3.73
CA GLN A 258 4.69 -20.49 2.45
C GLN A 258 3.17 -20.26 2.63
N ALA A 259 2.81 -19.39 3.57
CA ALA A 259 1.42 -19.13 3.91
C ALA A 259 0.68 -18.31 2.84
N THR A 260 1.41 -17.62 1.98
CA THR A 260 0.87 -16.84 0.85
C THR A 260 1.77 -17.02 -0.38
N ASP A 261 1.27 -16.67 -1.57
CA ASP A 261 2.03 -16.71 -2.83
C ASP A 261 2.68 -15.37 -3.15
N LEU A 262 2.04 -14.28 -2.76
CA LEU A 262 2.54 -12.92 -2.94
C LEU A 262 2.54 -12.21 -1.59
N LEU A 263 3.61 -11.45 -1.31
CA LEU A 263 3.61 -10.50 -0.20
C LEU A 263 3.03 -9.17 -0.65
N ARG A 264 2.53 -8.41 0.31
CA ARG A 264 2.06 -7.04 0.13
C ARG A 264 2.67 -6.13 1.18
N GLY A 265 2.77 -4.85 0.91
CA GLY A 265 3.24 -3.84 1.85
C GLY A 265 3.10 -2.44 1.28
N ASP A 266 3.23 -1.43 2.14
CA ASP A 266 3.08 -0.02 1.81
C ASP A 266 4.02 0.80 2.70
N VAL A 267 4.68 1.81 2.16
CA VAL A 267 5.58 2.68 2.93
C VAL A 267 4.91 3.29 4.15
N ALA A 268 3.59 3.59 4.06
CA ALA A 268 2.84 4.19 5.17
C ALA A 268 2.63 3.20 6.33
N VAL A 269 2.24 1.96 6.03
CA VAL A 269 1.84 0.98 7.06
C VAL A 269 2.94 -0.01 7.42
N SER A 270 3.92 -0.22 6.56
CA SER A 270 5.05 -1.10 6.83
C SER A 270 6.23 -0.43 7.53
N GLY A 271 6.21 0.90 7.70
CA GLY A 271 7.28 1.65 8.38
C GLY A 271 8.36 2.21 7.46
N GLY A 272 7.97 2.68 6.27
CA GLY A 272 8.76 3.47 5.34
C GLY A 272 9.35 2.70 4.17
N ILE A 273 10.08 3.43 3.34
CA ILE A 273 10.81 2.92 2.18
C ILE A 273 11.80 1.81 2.60
N THR A 274 12.51 2.02 3.71
CA THR A 274 13.49 1.05 4.23
C THR A 274 12.83 -0.30 4.54
N ALA A 275 11.64 -0.30 5.17
CA ALA A 275 10.92 -1.52 5.50
C ALA A 275 10.38 -2.20 4.24
N LEU A 276 9.68 -1.46 3.38
CA LEU A 276 9.07 -2.01 2.17
C LEU A 276 10.11 -2.58 1.20
N HIS A 277 11.23 -1.89 1.02
CA HIS A 277 12.33 -2.39 0.20
C HIS A 277 12.92 -3.71 0.76
N LYS A 278 13.04 -3.84 2.11
CA LYS A 278 13.45 -5.09 2.74
C LYS A 278 12.43 -6.21 2.55
N ILE A 279 11.12 -5.91 2.62
CA ILE A 279 10.04 -6.87 2.39
C ILE A 279 10.12 -7.40 0.95
N ALA A 280 10.24 -6.51 -0.03
CA ALA A 280 10.35 -6.89 -1.43
C ALA A 280 11.60 -7.75 -1.71
N ASN A 281 12.76 -7.38 -1.15
CA ASN A 281 13.99 -8.18 -1.28
C ASN A 281 13.90 -9.54 -0.57
N LEU A 282 13.20 -9.63 0.57
CA LEU A 282 12.93 -10.90 1.23
C LEU A 282 12.06 -11.78 0.34
N ALA A 283 10.99 -11.26 -0.23
CA ALA A 283 10.13 -11.96 -1.18
C ALA A 283 10.95 -12.47 -2.39
N ASP A 284 11.77 -11.61 -3.00
CA ASP A 284 12.62 -11.99 -4.14
C ASP A 284 13.59 -13.13 -3.81
N ALA A 285 14.19 -13.12 -2.62
CA ALA A 285 15.06 -14.20 -2.16
C ALA A 285 14.36 -15.57 -2.14
N PHE A 286 13.03 -15.59 -1.98
CA PHE A 286 12.19 -16.79 -2.02
C PHE A 286 11.44 -16.97 -3.34
N ARG A 287 11.76 -16.17 -4.38
CA ARG A 287 11.10 -16.20 -5.69
C ARG A 287 9.62 -15.84 -5.63
N MET A 288 9.24 -15.06 -4.63
CA MET A 288 7.88 -14.55 -4.46
C MET A 288 7.77 -13.12 -5.03
N LYS A 289 6.59 -12.77 -5.50
CA LYS A 289 6.23 -11.39 -5.80
C LYS A 289 5.95 -10.61 -4.53
N CYS A 290 6.09 -9.29 -4.62
CA CYS A 290 5.68 -8.36 -3.59
C CYS A 290 4.97 -7.20 -4.27
N GLU A 291 3.65 -7.21 -4.25
CA GLU A 291 2.84 -6.15 -4.82
C GLU A 291 2.64 -5.03 -3.81
N VAL A 292 2.79 -3.79 -4.26
CA VAL A 292 2.78 -2.64 -3.36
C VAL A 292 1.37 -2.07 -3.26
N HIS A 293 0.88 -1.93 -2.02
CA HIS A 293 -0.40 -1.32 -1.69
C HIS A 293 -0.34 0.20 -1.80
N HIS A 294 -1.44 0.82 -2.22
CA HIS A 294 -1.61 2.26 -2.25
C HIS A 294 -2.87 2.67 -1.46
N GLY A 295 -2.66 3.21 -0.28
CA GLY A 295 -3.72 3.52 0.68
C GLY A 295 -4.11 5.00 0.78
N GLY A 296 -4.17 5.71 -0.34
CA GLY A 296 -4.76 7.05 -0.38
C GLY A 296 -3.97 8.15 0.30
N ASN A 297 -2.72 8.34 -0.10
CA ASN A 297 -1.90 9.48 0.30
C ASN A 297 -0.91 9.78 -0.84
N SER A 298 -1.12 10.87 -1.56
CA SER A 298 -0.37 11.23 -2.76
C SER A 298 1.15 11.11 -2.62
N LEU A 299 1.75 11.71 -1.60
CA LEU A 299 3.21 11.66 -1.41
C LEU A 299 3.68 10.25 -1.02
N ASN A 300 2.88 9.47 -0.28
CA ASN A 300 3.21 8.08 0.01
C ASN A 300 3.11 7.21 -1.23
N ASN A 301 2.18 7.48 -2.14
CA ASN A 301 2.10 6.80 -3.44
C ASN A 301 3.34 7.09 -4.29
N VAL A 302 3.88 8.32 -4.26
CA VAL A 302 5.19 8.64 -4.87
C VAL A 302 6.31 7.84 -4.24
N ALA A 303 6.34 7.72 -2.90
CA ALA A 303 7.35 6.93 -2.18
C ALA A 303 7.23 5.42 -2.49
N ASN A 304 6.00 4.90 -2.58
CA ASN A 304 5.71 3.53 -3.03
C ASN A 304 6.24 3.30 -4.46
N LEU A 305 5.96 4.22 -5.38
CA LEU A 305 6.46 4.14 -6.75
C LEU A 305 8.00 4.08 -6.80
N HIS A 306 8.70 4.82 -5.95
CA HIS A 306 10.15 4.70 -5.87
C HIS A 306 10.62 3.29 -5.48
N VAL A 307 9.93 2.61 -4.57
CA VAL A 307 10.24 1.21 -4.23
C VAL A 307 9.92 0.28 -5.41
N ILE A 308 8.74 0.41 -6.03
CA ILE A 308 8.34 -0.37 -7.21
C ILE A 308 9.39 -0.27 -8.33
N MET A 309 9.90 0.93 -8.58
CA MET A 309 10.91 1.17 -9.60
C MET A 309 12.29 0.58 -9.25
N ALA A 310 12.53 0.29 -7.98
CA ALA A 310 13.80 -0.24 -7.48
C ALA A 310 13.82 -1.77 -7.34
N VAL A 311 12.68 -2.45 -7.48
CA VAL A 311 12.57 -3.91 -7.34
C VAL A 311 12.04 -4.55 -8.63
N ASN A 312 12.36 -5.83 -8.86
CA ASN A 312 11.95 -6.54 -10.07
C ASN A 312 10.74 -7.47 -9.86
N ASN A 313 10.32 -7.67 -8.63
CA ASN A 313 9.28 -8.60 -8.23
C ASN A 313 7.94 -7.95 -7.84
N CYS A 314 7.72 -6.69 -8.23
CA CYS A 314 6.42 -5.99 -8.22
C CYS A 314 5.97 -5.79 -9.67
N GLU A 315 4.75 -6.17 -10.02
CA GLU A 315 4.30 -6.11 -11.41
C GLU A 315 3.53 -4.84 -11.73
N TYR A 316 2.82 -4.26 -10.75
CA TYR A 316 1.89 -3.16 -11.00
C TYR A 316 2.08 -1.99 -10.05
N PHE A 317 1.60 -0.84 -10.53
CA PHE A 317 1.25 0.31 -9.69
C PHE A 317 -0.26 0.32 -9.48
N GLU A 318 -0.72 0.40 -8.25
CA GLU A 318 -2.15 0.46 -7.90
C GLU A 318 -2.70 1.87 -8.07
N VAL A 319 -3.81 2.02 -8.79
CA VAL A 319 -4.58 3.26 -8.88
C VAL A 319 -5.91 3.07 -8.18
N LEU A 320 -5.97 3.48 -6.93
CA LEU A 320 -7.18 3.40 -6.13
C LEU A 320 -8.22 4.43 -6.61
N LEU A 321 -9.45 3.96 -6.82
CA LEU A 321 -10.54 4.79 -7.34
C LEU A 321 -11.48 5.27 -6.22
N PRO A 322 -12.15 6.40 -6.37
CA PRO A 322 -11.97 7.35 -7.47
C PRO A 322 -10.63 8.08 -7.33
N ASP A 323 -9.85 8.15 -8.42
CA ASP A 323 -8.49 8.69 -8.43
C ASP A 323 -8.41 10.10 -7.81
N ALA A 324 -9.37 10.95 -8.07
CA ALA A 324 -9.43 12.30 -7.49
C ALA A 324 -9.50 12.31 -5.95
N ALA A 325 -10.04 11.26 -5.32
CA ALA A 325 -10.11 11.14 -3.86
C ALA A 325 -8.75 10.77 -3.23
N GLN A 326 -7.81 10.34 -4.04
CA GLN A 326 -6.47 9.92 -3.62
C GLN A 326 -5.40 11.00 -3.88
N LYS A 327 -5.75 12.04 -4.63
CA LYS A 327 -4.85 13.13 -5.03
C LYS A 327 -5.10 14.37 -4.18
N TYR A 328 -4.23 14.64 -3.23
CA TYR A 328 -4.31 15.80 -2.34
C TYR A 328 -2.94 16.24 -1.84
N GLY A 329 -2.81 17.53 -1.57
CA GLY A 329 -1.62 18.12 -0.95
C GLY A 329 -0.40 18.26 -1.87
N LEU A 330 -0.46 17.84 -3.14
CA LEU A 330 0.57 18.04 -4.14
C LEU A 330 0.05 18.95 -5.27
N VAL A 331 0.90 19.83 -5.77
CA VAL A 331 0.61 20.66 -6.95
C VAL A 331 0.64 19.81 -8.22
N ASN A 332 1.62 18.92 -8.31
CA ASN A 332 1.74 17.91 -9.35
C ASN A 332 1.77 16.54 -8.69
N ASP A 333 0.81 15.71 -8.99
CA ASP A 333 0.71 14.34 -8.49
C ASP A 333 1.07 13.33 -9.59
N ILE A 334 1.10 12.03 -9.23
CA ILE A 334 1.33 10.96 -10.20
C ILE A 334 0.20 10.97 -11.23
N GLU A 335 0.58 10.99 -12.49
CA GLU A 335 -0.32 10.81 -13.61
C GLU A 335 0.01 9.47 -14.29
N VAL A 336 -1.04 8.65 -14.48
CA VAL A 336 -0.93 7.39 -15.21
C VAL A 336 -1.34 7.65 -16.65
N ASP A 337 -0.65 7.01 -17.58
CA ASP A 337 -0.99 7.09 -19.00
C ASP A 337 -2.43 6.63 -19.26
N ALA A 338 -3.02 7.10 -20.38
CA ALA A 338 -4.39 6.76 -20.72
C ALA A 338 -4.65 5.24 -20.78
N ASN A 339 -3.60 4.47 -21.09
CA ASN A 339 -3.66 3.01 -21.25
C ASN A 339 -3.32 2.23 -19.96
N GLY A 340 -2.98 2.90 -18.86
CA GLY A 340 -2.58 2.29 -17.60
C GLY A 340 -1.07 2.06 -17.49
#